data_810f79728c0252f0d64ec8e086aae81b
#
_entry.id   810f79728c0252f0d64ec8e086aae81b
#
_cell.length_a   1.000
_cell.length_b   1.000
_cell.length_c   1.000
_cell.angle_alpha   90.00
_cell.angle_beta   90.00
_cell.angle_gamma   90.00
#
_symmetry.space_group_name_H-M   'P 1'
#
loop_
_entity.id
_entity.type
_entity.pdbx_description
1 polymer ?
#
loop_
_entity_poly.entity_id
_entity_poly.type
_entity_poly.pdbx_seq_one_letter_code
_entity_poly.pdbx_strand_id
1 'polypeptide(L)'
;MNKSLEQYMPDGSKLPYRFMKYRIHKILLVCCSYDGYILEEDGHIESQINQEYIDLNMSNPPSLTRVSSTAEALEALDRDDSFDFILTMYNVGEPDVFSFAKIVKERHPNTPVALLTSFSKDIYRRIEEQDRSGLDYIFSWHGNTELIIAIIKLIEDKMNADEDIREGGVQAILLVEDSIRFYSTYLPEIYKLLLLQNTEFLKDAFNEQQQVLRKRARPKILLARCYEEAVELY
;
A
#
# COMPACT_ATOMS: atom_id res chain seq x y z
N MET A 1 -18.65 20.87 -15.89
CA MET A 1 -17.69 21.49 -16.85
C MET A 1 -16.55 22.07 -16.02
N ASN A 2 -15.62 21.21 -15.56
CA ASN A 2 -14.44 21.62 -14.79
C ASN A 2 -13.29 21.82 -15.79
N LYS A 3 -12.93 23.08 -16.02
CA LYS A 3 -11.70 23.42 -16.73
C LYS A 3 -10.54 23.10 -15.80
N SER A 4 -9.74 22.12 -16.18
CA SER A 4 -8.41 21.89 -15.61
C SER A 4 -7.63 23.20 -15.67
N LEU A 5 -7.26 23.74 -14.52
CA LEU A 5 -6.30 24.82 -14.41
C LEU A 5 -4.95 24.27 -14.88
N GLU A 6 -4.67 24.37 -16.19
CA GLU A 6 -3.33 24.17 -16.72
C GLU A 6 -2.44 25.26 -16.11
N GLN A 7 -1.65 24.87 -15.13
CA GLN A 7 -0.63 25.76 -14.57
C GLN A 7 0.55 25.76 -15.55
N TYR A 8 0.79 26.92 -16.17
CA TYR A 8 1.96 27.15 -17.01
C TYR A 8 3.06 27.84 -16.18
N MET A 9 4.30 27.50 -16.46
CA MET A 9 5.45 28.24 -15.97
C MET A 9 5.46 29.66 -16.61
N PRO A 10 6.15 30.64 -15.99
CA PRO A 10 6.25 32.00 -16.54
C PRO A 10 6.79 32.08 -17.97
N ASP A 11 7.51 31.07 -18.44
CA ASP A 11 8.05 30.92 -19.80
C ASP A 11 7.09 30.23 -20.79
N GLY A 12 5.87 29.90 -20.36
CA GLY A 12 4.87 29.19 -21.18
C GLY A 12 5.09 27.69 -21.30
N SER A 13 6.08 27.10 -20.62
CA SER A 13 6.25 25.64 -20.56
C SER A 13 5.23 25.02 -19.61
N LYS A 14 4.77 23.79 -19.92
CA LYS A 14 3.92 23.02 -18.99
C LYS A 14 4.72 22.70 -17.74
N LEU A 15 4.07 22.82 -16.57
CA LEU A 15 4.66 22.32 -15.34
C LEU A 15 5.04 20.84 -15.51
N PRO A 16 6.22 20.41 -15.01
CA PRO A 16 6.63 19.02 -15.12
C PRO A 16 5.58 18.13 -14.44
N TYR A 17 5.24 17.03 -15.11
CA TYR A 17 4.27 16.05 -14.61
C TYR A 17 4.61 15.62 -13.16
N ARG A 18 3.61 15.59 -12.29
CA ARG A 18 3.79 15.26 -10.88
C ARG A 18 3.50 13.77 -10.65
N PHE A 19 4.54 12.95 -10.75
CA PHE A 19 4.46 11.52 -10.43
C PHE A 19 4.06 11.24 -8.99
N MET A 20 3.43 10.09 -8.75
CA MET A 20 3.03 9.63 -7.41
C MET A 20 2.20 10.69 -6.68
N LYS A 21 1.13 11.12 -7.30
CA LYS A 21 0.22 12.15 -6.77
C LYS A 21 -0.47 11.67 -5.49
N TYR A 22 -0.87 10.41 -5.49
CA TYR A 22 -1.54 9.77 -4.36
C TYR A 22 -0.49 8.98 -3.54
N ARG A 23 -0.43 9.28 -2.25
CA ARG A 23 0.48 8.64 -1.32
C ARG A 23 -0.25 8.30 -0.04
N ILE A 24 0.22 7.26 0.64
CA ILE A 24 -0.30 6.86 1.93
C ILE A 24 0.46 7.64 3.01
N HIS A 25 -0.26 8.46 3.77
CA HIS A 25 0.27 9.26 4.87
C HIS A 25 -0.22 8.78 6.23
N LYS A 26 -1.43 8.17 6.27
CA LYS A 26 -2.05 7.74 7.52
C LYS A 26 -2.68 6.36 7.38
N ILE A 27 -2.21 5.44 8.22
CA ILE A 27 -2.63 4.04 8.23
C ILE A 27 -3.40 3.75 9.52
N LEU A 28 -4.57 3.14 9.40
CA LEU A 28 -5.28 2.55 10.52
C LEU A 28 -4.91 1.06 10.61
N LEU A 29 -4.19 0.70 11.68
CA LEU A 29 -3.83 -0.69 11.99
C LEU A 29 -4.84 -1.28 12.98
N VAL A 30 -5.58 -2.29 12.54
CA VAL A 30 -6.55 -3.01 13.36
C VAL A 30 -5.94 -4.35 13.77
N CYS A 31 -5.53 -4.47 15.04
CA CYS A 31 -4.93 -5.70 15.53
C CYS A 31 -5.22 -5.89 17.02
N CYS A 32 -5.63 -7.10 17.42
CA CYS A 32 -5.81 -7.41 18.83
C CYS A 32 -4.49 -7.28 19.62
N SER A 33 -4.56 -7.23 20.93
CA SER A 33 -3.36 -7.05 21.77
C SER A 33 -2.31 -8.14 21.55
N TYR A 34 -2.74 -9.38 21.30
CA TYR A 34 -1.84 -10.50 21.02
C TYR A 34 -1.12 -10.37 19.68
N ASP A 35 -1.89 -10.09 18.60
CA ASP A 35 -1.30 -9.89 17.27
C ASP A 35 -0.40 -8.65 17.24
N GLY A 36 -0.79 -7.60 17.97
CA GLY A 36 0.05 -6.43 18.13
C GLY A 36 1.37 -6.72 18.83
N TYR A 37 1.36 -7.60 19.82
CA TYR A 37 2.59 -8.04 20.47
C TYR A 37 3.51 -8.80 19.50
N ILE A 38 2.95 -9.68 18.66
CA ILE A 38 3.70 -10.39 17.61
C ILE A 38 4.27 -9.42 16.57
N LEU A 39 3.51 -8.40 16.17
CA LEU A 39 3.98 -7.38 15.23
C LEU A 39 5.12 -6.52 15.82
N GLU A 40 5.20 -6.43 17.13
CA GLU A 40 6.18 -5.61 17.87
C GLU A 40 7.30 -6.45 18.51
N GLU A 41 7.37 -7.76 18.24
CA GLU A 41 8.35 -8.67 18.86
C GLU A 41 9.81 -8.22 18.56
N ASP A 42 10.07 -7.71 17.37
CA ASP A 42 11.37 -7.18 16.96
C ASP A 42 11.52 -5.66 17.14
N GLY A 43 10.60 -5.01 17.85
CA GLY A 43 10.57 -3.58 18.10
C GLY A 43 9.27 -2.91 17.64
N HIS A 44 9.12 -1.61 17.95
CA HIS A 44 7.93 -0.87 17.54
C HIS A 44 7.85 -0.79 16.00
N ILE A 45 6.77 -1.34 15.44
CA ILE A 45 6.54 -1.43 13.99
C ILE A 45 6.68 -0.07 13.28
N GLU A 46 6.25 1.00 13.93
CA GLU A 46 6.38 2.36 13.40
C GLU A 46 7.85 2.79 13.30
N SER A 47 8.67 2.42 14.28
CA SER A 47 10.11 2.69 14.26
C SER A 47 10.80 1.90 13.14
N GLN A 48 10.39 0.66 12.92
CA GLN A 48 10.92 -0.19 11.84
C GLN A 48 10.52 0.36 10.47
N ILE A 49 9.27 0.78 10.29
CA ILE A 49 8.81 1.45 9.06
C ILE A 49 9.64 2.71 8.81
N ASN A 50 9.85 3.53 9.83
CA ASN A 50 10.66 4.75 9.72
C ASN A 50 12.11 4.43 9.32
N GLN A 51 12.72 3.40 9.91
CA GLN A 51 14.08 2.98 9.58
C GLN A 51 14.17 2.50 8.13
N GLU A 52 13.25 1.64 7.69
CA GLU A 52 13.19 1.19 6.29
C GLU A 52 13.03 2.36 5.30
N TYR A 53 12.21 3.38 5.65
CA TYR A 53 12.09 4.58 4.82
C TYR A 53 13.41 5.34 4.71
N ILE A 54 14.20 5.39 5.79
CA ILE A 54 15.55 6.00 5.80
C ILE A 54 16.50 5.17 4.93
N ASP A 55 16.56 3.85 5.15
CA ASP A 55 17.48 2.95 4.47
C ASP A 55 17.25 2.90 2.95
N LEU A 56 15.98 2.97 2.54
CA LEU A 56 15.57 3.05 1.15
C LEU A 56 15.56 4.49 0.60
N ASN A 57 16.06 5.46 1.36
CA ASN A 57 16.10 6.87 0.98
C ASN A 57 14.74 7.43 0.53
N MET A 58 13.67 7.00 1.19
CA MET A 58 12.30 7.49 0.98
C MET A 58 11.97 8.64 1.91
N SER A 59 11.04 9.50 1.49
CA SER A 59 10.61 10.67 2.28
C SER A 59 9.20 10.43 2.83
N ASN A 60 8.93 11.01 4.01
CA ASN A 60 7.62 11.07 4.65
C ASN A 60 7.03 9.66 4.89
N PRO A 61 7.53 8.91 5.87
CA PRO A 61 6.91 7.67 6.29
C PRO A 61 5.48 7.93 6.75
N PRO A 62 4.54 6.98 6.54
CA PRO A 62 3.18 7.13 7.01
C PRO A 62 3.10 7.05 8.54
N SER A 63 2.19 7.80 9.13
CA SER A 63 1.84 7.65 10.54
C SER A 63 0.93 6.44 10.72
N LEU A 64 1.11 5.72 11.83
CA LEU A 64 0.34 4.53 12.17
C LEU A 64 -0.56 4.82 13.37
N THR A 65 -1.87 4.63 13.21
CA THR A 65 -2.83 4.65 14.32
C THR A 65 -3.29 3.24 14.58
N ARG A 66 -3.04 2.73 15.78
CA ARG A 66 -3.41 1.37 16.18
C ARG A 66 -4.72 1.37 16.99
N VAL A 67 -5.59 0.43 16.67
CA VAL A 67 -6.80 0.10 17.42
C VAL A 67 -6.89 -1.40 17.66
N SER A 68 -7.57 -1.81 18.73
CA SER A 68 -7.56 -3.20 19.19
C SER A 68 -8.69 -4.06 18.63
N SER A 69 -9.70 -3.44 18.04
CA SER A 69 -10.87 -4.13 17.50
C SER A 69 -11.46 -3.42 16.29
N THR A 70 -12.27 -4.14 15.52
CA THR A 70 -13.05 -3.59 14.40
C THR A 70 -14.06 -2.56 14.85
N ALA A 71 -14.63 -2.69 16.04
CA ALA A 71 -15.54 -1.69 16.63
C ALA A 71 -14.80 -0.36 16.87
N GLU A 72 -13.63 -0.40 17.52
CA GLU A 72 -12.80 0.79 17.68
C GLU A 72 -12.34 1.39 16.36
N ALA A 73 -12.08 0.54 15.35
CA ALA A 73 -11.71 1.00 14.02
C ALA A 73 -12.84 1.79 13.35
N LEU A 74 -14.09 1.31 13.44
CA LEU A 74 -15.25 2.05 12.91
C LEU A 74 -15.46 3.38 13.62
N GLU A 75 -15.28 3.42 14.96
CA GLU A 75 -15.33 4.68 15.70
C GLU A 75 -14.20 5.64 15.31
N ALA A 76 -13.00 5.13 15.03
CA ALA A 76 -11.87 5.95 14.59
C ALA A 76 -12.14 6.55 13.20
N LEU A 77 -12.70 5.77 12.28
CA LEU A 77 -13.10 6.22 10.95
C LEU A 77 -14.23 7.25 10.99
N ASP A 78 -15.22 7.07 11.89
CA ASP A 78 -16.31 8.05 12.07
C ASP A 78 -15.80 9.39 12.65
N ARG A 79 -14.68 9.39 13.38
CA ARG A 79 -14.06 10.60 13.95
C ARG A 79 -13.10 11.30 13.01
N ASP A 80 -12.48 10.55 12.11
CA ASP A 80 -11.37 11.03 11.27
C ASP A 80 -11.35 10.33 9.91
N ASP A 81 -11.78 11.05 8.89
CA ASP A 81 -11.82 10.59 7.49
C ASP A 81 -10.44 10.62 6.80
N SER A 82 -9.37 10.98 7.51
CA SER A 82 -8.05 11.20 6.90
C SER A 82 -7.21 9.93 6.77
N PHE A 83 -7.75 8.76 7.06
CA PHE A 83 -7.06 7.50 6.85
C PHE A 83 -7.01 7.13 5.37
N ASP A 84 -5.79 7.01 4.84
CA ASP A 84 -5.56 6.66 3.43
C ASP A 84 -5.59 5.14 3.19
N PHE A 85 -5.40 4.33 4.25
CA PHE A 85 -5.27 2.88 4.16
C PHE A 85 -5.60 2.21 5.49
N ILE A 86 -6.26 1.05 5.42
CA ILE A 86 -6.57 0.20 6.57
C ILE A 86 -5.83 -1.13 6.43
N LEU A 87 -4.99 -1.43 7.40
CA LEU A 87 -4.33 -2.72 7.56
C LEU A 87 -4.95 -3.45 8.74
N THR A 88 -5.56 -4.60 8.52
CA THR A 88 -6.25 -5.36 9.57
C THR A 88 -5.69 -6.76 9.70
N MET A 89 -5.62 -7.24 10.96
CA MET A 89 -5.33 -8.65 11.25
C MET A 89 -6.61 -9.49 11.16
N TYR A 90 -6.45 -10.83 11.18
CA TYR A 90 -7.57 -11.75 11.04
C TYR A 90 -8.46 -11.79 12.30
N ASN A 91 -7.85 -11.82 13.50
CA ASN A 91 -8.54 -11.93 14.78
C ASN A 91 -8.75 -10.56 15.42
N VAL A 92 -9.79 -9.84 15.03
CA VAL A 92 -10.01 -8.43 15.45
C VAL A 92 -11.34 -8.19 16.17
N GLY A 93 -12.03 -9.26 16.59
CA GLY A 93 -13.30 -9.19 17.33
C GLY A 93 -14.53 -9.09 16.44
N GLU A 94 -15.58 -8.44 16.97
CA GLU A 94 -16.83 -8.23 16.25
C GLU A 94 -17.02 -6.75 15.91
N PRO A 95 -17.53 -6.45 14.69
CA PRO A 95 -17.79 -7.40 13.61
C PRO A 95 -16.52 -8.11 13.12
N ASP A 96 -16.65 -9.31 12.55
CA ASP A 96 -15.51 -10.00 11.95
C ASP A 96 -14.86 -9.20 10.82
N VAL A 97 -13.63 -9.55 10.43
CA VAL A 97 -12.84 -8.80 9.47
C VAL A 97 -13.51 -8.65 8.09
N PHE A 98 -14.29 -9.62 7.64
CA PHE A 98 -14.95 -9.56 6.33
C PHE A 98 -16.17 -8.64 6.37
N SER A 99 -16.98 -8.75 7.43
CA SER A 99 -18.10 -7.83 7.70
C SER A 99 -17.61 -6.39 7.89
N PHE A 100 -16.53 -6.22 8.66
CA PHE A 100 -15.87 -4.92 8.85
C PHE A 100 -15.44 -4.31 7.52
N ALA A 101 -14.73 -5.07 6.68
CA ALA A 101 -14.26 -4.59 5.39
C ALA A 101 -15.40 -4.12 4.48
N LYS A 102 -16.54 -4.82 4.47
CA LYS A 102 -17.74 -4.41 3.73
C LYS A 102 -18.30 -3.10 4.24
N ILE A 103 -18.44 -2.96 5.56
CA ILE A 103 -18.92 -1.71 6.18
C ILE A 103 -18.00 -0.55 5.81
N VAL A 104 -16.68 -0.77 5.81
CA VAL A 104 -15.71 0.23 5.37
C VAL A 104 -15.95 0.61 3.90
N LYS A 105 -16.11 -0.37 3.01
CA LYS A 105 -16.34 -0.09 1.58
C LYS A 105 -17.67 0.64 1.31
N GLU A 106 -18.68 0.41 2.12
CA GLU A 106 -19.95 1.14 2.03
C GLU A 106 -19.81 2.61 2.44
N ARG A 107 -19.03 2.90 3.49
CA ARG A 107 -18.84 4.26 4.03
C ARG A 107 -17.68 5.01 3.38
N HIS A 108 -16.58 4.33 3.12
CA HIS A 108 -15.31 4.85 2.60
C HIS A 108 -14.86 4.04 1.37
N PRO A 109 -15.55 4.10 0.22
CA PRO A 109 -15.32 3.22 -0.93
C PRO A 109 -13.92 3.32 -1.52
N ASN A 110 -13.27 4.46 -1.36
CA ASN A 110 -11.94 4.74 -1.90
C ASN A 110 -10.80 4.35 -0.95
N THR A 111 -11.09 3.99 0.31
CA THR A 111 -10.06 3.60 1.28
C THR A 111 -9.72 2.12 1.09
N PRO A 112 -8.48 1.78 0.70
CA PRO A 112 -8.04 0.40 0.56
C PRO A 112 -8.06 -0.33 1.91
N VAL A 113 -8.44 -1.61 1.88
CA VAL A 113 -8.43 -2.49 3.05
C VAL A 113 -7.60 -3.73 2.72
N ALA A 114 -6.53 -3.96 3.47
CA ALA A 114 -5.72 -5.17 3.36
C ALA A 114 -5.80 -6.00 4.64
N LEU A 115 -5.98 -7.31 4.45
CA LEU A 115 -5.92 -8.29 5.52
C LEU A 115 -4.51 -8.85 5.63
N LEU A 116 -3.95 -8.81 6.83
CA LEU A 116 -2.71 -9.46 7.18
C LEU A 116 -3.01 -10.69 8.05
N THR A 117 -2.60 -11.87 7.61
CA THR A 117 -2.91 -13.13 8.30
C THR A 117 -1.65 -13.96 8.54
N SER A 118 -1.63 -14.73 9.61
CA SER A 118 -0.58 -15.72 9.84
C SER A 118 -0.66 -16.85 8.81
N PHE A 119 0.49 -17.46 8.48
CA PHE A 119 0.53 -18.60 7.58
C PHE A 119 -0.01 -19.87 8.27
N SER A 120 -1.31 -20.14 8.10
CA SER A 120 -1.98 -21.36 8.59
C SER A 120 -2.93 -21.89 7.52
N LYS A 121 -2.84 -23.20 7.22
CA LYS A 121 -3.75 -23.85 6.25
C LYS A 121 -5.22 -23.72 6.67
N ASP A 122 -5.50 -23.78 7.97
CA ASP A 122 -6.86 -23.67 8.49
C ASP A 122 -7.43 -22.27 8.31
N ILE A 123 -6.62 -21.24 8.49
CA ILE A 123 -7.02 -19.84 8.26
C ILE A 123 -7.27 -19.62 6.77
N TYR A 124 -6.39 -20.09 5.88
CA TYR A 124 -6.60 -19.97 4.44
C TYR A 124 -7.92 -20.61 3.98
N ARG A 125 -8.22 -21.83 4.44
CA ARG A 125 -9.49 -22.49 4.13
C ARG A 125 -10.70 -21.66 4.58
N ARG A 126 -10.64 -21.11 5.80
CA ARG A 126 -11.70 -20.22 6.30
C ARG A 126 -11.85 -18.94 5.48
N ILE A 127 -10.73 -18.34 5.04
CA ILE A 127 -10.73 -17.15 4.19
C ILE A 127 -11.35 -17.48 2.82
N GLU A 128 -11.08 -18.67 2.25
CA GLU A 128 -11.65 -19.09 0.97
C GLU A 128 -13.17 -19.28 1.02
N GLU A 129 -13.71 -19.69 2.17
CA GLU A 129 -15.14 -19.87 2.40
C GLU A 129 -15.91 -18.56 2.66
N GLN A 130 -15.21 -17.45 2.87
CA GLN A 130 -15.81 -16.14 3.18
C GLN A 130 -15.97 -15.25 1.94
N ASP A 131 -16.92 -14.32 2.03
CA ASP A 131 -17.05 -13.25 1.03
C ASP A 131 -15.99 -12.17 1.26
N ARG A 132 -15.02 -12.12 0.35
CA ARG A 132 -13.85 -11.24 0.37
C ARG A 132 -14.06 -9.91 -0.36
N SER A 133 -15.28 -9.60 -0.79
CA SER A 133 -15.58 -8.44 -1.65
C SER A 133 -15.19 -7.07 -1.04
N GLY A 134 -15.10 -6.99 0.29
CA GLY A 134 -14.65 -5.77 0.99
C GLY A 134 -13.12 -5.63 1.11
N LEU A 135 -12.35 -6.70 0.82
CA LEU A 135 -10.90 -6.70 0.94
C LEU A 135 -10.24 -6.47 -0.43
N ASP A 136 -9.36 -5.47 -0.51
CA ASP A 136 -8.58 -5.23 -1.72
C ASP A 136 -7.45 -6.25 -1.85
N TYR A 137 -6.77 -6.57 -0.73
CA TYR A 137 -5.65 -7.51 -0.70
C TYR A 137 -5.66 -8.37 0.57
N ILE A 138 -5.05 -9.54 0.47
CA ILE A 138 -4.80 -10.43 1.59
C ILE A 138 -3.32 -10.81 1.53
N PHE A 139 -2.59 -10.67 2.65
CA PHE A 139 -1.18 -10.99 2.73
C PHE A 139 -0.89 -11.96 3.87
N SER A 140 0.17 -12.74 3.70
CA SER A 140 0.68 -13.65 4.71
C SER A 140 1.82 -13.00 5.48
N TRP A 141 1.64 -12.80 6.80
CA TRP A 141 2.66 -12.25 7.68
C TRP A 141 3.71 -13.31 8.04
N HIS A 142 4.96 -12.98 7.85
CA HIS A 142 6.11 -13.83 8.15
C HIS A 142 7.11 -13.19 9.12
N GLY A 143 6.70 -12.17 9.88
CA GLY A 143 7.58 -11.44 10.80
C GLY A 143 8.45 -10.39 10.11
N ASN A 144 8.12 -9.97 8.89
CA ASN A 144 8.95 -9.08 8.09
C ASN A 144 8.27 -7.73 7.84
N THR A 145 8.81 -6.65 8.40
CA THR A 145 8.32 -5.27 8.21
C THR A 145 8.44 -4.81 6.75
N GLU A 146 9.40 -5.35 5.98
CA GLU A 146 9.53 -5.06 4.55
C GLU A 146 8.24 -5.39 3.78
N LEU A 147 7.44 -6.37 4.26
CA LEU A 147 6.14 -6.67 3.68
C LEU A 147 5.16 -5.50 3.81
N ILE A 148 5.16 -4.80 4.96
CA ILE A 148 4.27 -3.63 5.15
C ILE A 148 4.66 -2.51 4.19
N ILE A 149 5.95 -2.27 3.99
CA ILE A 149 6.43 -1.32 3.00
C ILE A 149 5.98 -1.72 1.59
N ALA A 150 6.11 -3.01 1.24
CA ALA A 150 5.68 -3.51 -0.05
C ALA A 150 4.17 -3.34 -0.27
N ILE A 151 3.34 -3.59 0.76
CA ILE A 151 1.89 -3.36 0.72
C ILE A 151 1.58 -1.88 0.48
N ILE A 152 2.20 -0.98 1.24
CA ILE A 152 2.04 0.47 1.07
C ILE A 152 2.38 0.87 -0.37
N LYS A 153 3.53 0.41 -0.89
CA LYS A 153 3.98 0.75 -2.24
C LYS A 153 3.11 0.14 -3.32
N LEU A 154 2.59 -1.07 -3.13
CA LEU A 154 1.65 -1.70 -4.06
C LEU A 154 0.33 -0.90 -4.17
N ILE A 155 -0.20 -0.44 -3.05
CA ILE A 155 -1.41 0.39 -3.03
C ILE A 155 -1.13 1.75 -3.68
N GLU A 156 -0.02 2.42 -3.34
CA GLU A 156 0.39 3.66 -3.99
C GLU A 156 0.57 3.48 -5.50
N ASP A 157 1.17 2.37 -5.94
CA ASP A 157 1.35 2.07 -7.36
C ASP A 157 0.02 1.89 -8.07
N LYS A 158 -0.92 1.13 -7.49
CA LYS A 158 -2.27 0.96 -8.06
C LYS A 158 -3.02 2.30 -8.18
N MET A 159 -2.92 3.16 -7.15
CA MET A 159 -3.60 4.47 -7.15
C MET A 159 -3.06 5.44 -8.20
N ASN A 160 -1.80 5.29 -8.59
CA ASN A 160 -1.13 6.22 -9.51
C ASN A 160 -0.87 5.63 -10.91
N ALA A 161 -1.03 4.33 -11.11
CA ALA A 161 -0.63 3.63 -12.33
C ALA A 161 -1.21 4.27 -13.60
N ASP A 162 -2.51 4.49 -13.64
CA ASP A 162 -3.20 5.04 -14.82
C ASP A 162 -2.64 6.40 -15.26
N GLU A 163 -2.46 7.31 -14.31
CA GLU A 163 -1.95 8.66 -14.59
C GLU A 163 -0.45 8.61 -14.91
N ASP A 164 0.34 7.90 -14.09
CA ASP A 164 1.80 7.86 -14.22
C ASP A 164 2.25 7.12 -15.50
N ILE A 165 1.53 6.08 -15.92
CA ILE A 165 1.83 5.35 -17.16
C ILE A 165 1.44 6.19 -18.38
N ARG A 166 0.20 6.71 -18.40
CA ARG A 166 -0.36 7.38 -19.57
C ARG A 166 0.26 8.76 -19.80
N GLU A 167 0.39 9.56 -18.74
CA GLU A 167 0.86 10.94 -18.84
C GLU A 167 2.37 11.06 -18.57
N GLY A 168 2.89 10.21 -17.68
CA GLY A 168 4.29 10.22 -17.26
C GLY A 168 5.20 9.29 -18.03
N GLY A 169 4.65 8.34 -18.83
CA GLY A 169 5.42 7.35 -19.56
C GLY A 169 6.17 6.35 -18.68
N VAL A 170 5.70 6.13 -17.45
CA VAL A 170 6.30 5.21 -16.49
C VAL A 170 6.02 3.77 -16.93
N GLN A 171 6.99 2.90 -16.77
CA GLN A 171 6.82 1.47 -17.04
C GLN A 171 5.97 0.80 -15.95
N ALA A 172 5.22 -0.24 -16.33
CA ALA A 172 4.52 -1.13 -15.42
C ALA A 172 5.16 -2.52 -15.41
N ILE A 173 5.19 -3.13 -14.24
CA ILE A 173 5.56 -4.52 -14.03
C ILE A 173 4.28 -5.22 -13.56
N LEU A 174 3.72 -6.09 -14.40
CA LEU A 174 2.58 -6.91 -14.04
C LEU A 174 3.07 -8.20 -13.39
N LEU A 175 2.80 -8.36 -12.10
CA LEU A 175 3.04 -9.58 -11.35
C LEU A 175 1.74 -10.39 -11.32
N VAL A 176 1.74 -11.58 -11.93
CA VAL A 176 0.59 -12.49 -11.92
C VAL A 176 0.91 -13.66 -10.99
N GLU A 177 0.24 -13.71 -9.84
CA GLU A 177 0.46 -14.74 -8.82
C GLU A 177 -0.80 -14.90 -7.97
N ASP A 178 -1.40 -16.08 -7.93
CA ASP A 178 -2.61 -16.38 -7.18
C ASP A 178 -2.35 -16.81 -5.73
N SER A 179 -1.14 -17.29 -5.44
CA SER A 179 -0.76 -17.74 -4.11
C SER A 179 -0.42 -16.57 -3.18
N ILE A 180 -1.28 -16.37 -2.16
CA ILE A 180 -1.07 -15.38 -1.10
C ILE A 180 0.34 -15.51 -0.50
N ARG A 181 0.81 -16.74 -0.29
CA ARG A 181 2.14 -17.00 0.26
C ARG A 181 3.25 -16.47 -0.66
N PHE A 182 3.15 -16.78 -1.94
CA PHE A 182 4.23 -16.46 -2.88
C PHE A 182 4.31 -14.96 -3.15
N TYR A 183 3.19 -14.28 -3.46
CA TYR A 183 3.27 -12.84 -3.67
C TYR A 183 3.62 -12.07 -2.39
N SER A 184 3.23 -12.56 -1.20
CA SER A 184 3.67 -11.96 0.07
C SER A 184 5.17 -12.08 0.31
N THR A 185 5.82 -13.09 -0.28
CA THR A 185 7.28 -13.29 -0.22
C THR A 185 8.00 -12.49 -1.32
N TYR A 186 7.46 -12.47 -2.54
CA TYR A 186 8.15 -11.86 -3.68
C TYR A 186 8.06 -10.32 -3.68
N LEU A 187 6.93 -9.77 -3.28
CA LEU A 187 6.71 -8.31 -3.33
C LEU A 187 7.74 -7.52 -2.52
N PRO A 188 8.07 -7.88 -1.26
CA PRO A 188 9.12 -7.19 -0.51
C PRO A 188 10.45 -7.17 -1.24
N GLU A 189 10.89 -8.31 -1.79
CA GLU A 189 12.15 -8.43 -2.51
C GLU A 189 12.17 -7.59 -3.79
N ILE A 190 11.07 -7.62 -4.57
CA ILE A 190 10.96 -6.84 -5.81
C ILE A 190 10.98 -5.34 -5.48
N TYR A 191 10.21 -4.89 -4.49
CA TYR A 191 10.21 -3.48 -4.10
C TYR A 191 11.56 -3.03 -3.57
N LYS A 192 12.23 -3.84 -2.75
CA LYS A 192 13.56 -3.55 -2.24
C LYS A 192 14.56 -3.34 -3.38
N LEU A 193 14.58 -4.26 -4.35
CA LEU A 193 15.44 -4.15 -5.53
C LEU A 193 15.13 -2.89 -6.35
N LEU A 194 13.86 -2.60 -6.63
CA LEU A 194 13.46 -1.42 -7.40
C LEU A 194 13.83 -0.12 -6.69
N LEU A 195 13.62 -0.04 -5.38
CA LEU A 195 13.91 1.15 -4.59
C LEU A 195 15.42 1.38 -4.47
N LEU A 196 16.21 0.31 -4.28
CA LEU A 196 17.69 0.40 -4.24
C LEU A 196 18.27 0.80 -5.59
N GLN A 197 17.82 0.18 -6.69
CA GLN A 197 18.26 0.57 -8.04
C GLN A 197 17.94 2.04 -8.33
N ASN A 198 16.75 2.48 -7.96
CA ASN A 198 16.35 3.86 -8.14
C ASN A 198 17.27 4.83 -7.36
N THR A 199 17.77 4.41 -6.19
CA THR A 199 18.71 5.20 -5.38
C THR A 199 20.09 5.32 -6.05
N GLU A 200 20.58 4.29 -6.73
CA GLU A 200 21.84 4.33 -7.47
C GLU A 200 21.77 5.31 -8.65
N PHE A 201 20.68 5.30 -9.41
CA PHE A 201 20.46 6.25 -10.52
C PHE A 201 20.34 7.71 -10.05
N LEU A 202 20.08 7.96 -8.76
CA LEU A 202 20.00 9.32 -8.21
C LEU A 202 21.38 9.96 -8.03
N LYS A 203 22.45 9.19 -7.93
CA LYS A 203 23.83 9.71 -7.81
C LYS A 203 24.22 10.57 -9.02
N ASP A 204 23.59 10.31 -10.18
CA ASP A 204 23.83 11.03 -11.44
C ASP A 204 22.89 12.24 -11.64
N ALA A 205 22.03 12.55 -10.67
CA ALA A 205 21.10 13.67 -10.79
C ALA A 205 21.74 14.98 -10.33
N PHE A 206 21.67 16.02 -11.18
CA PHE A 206 22.33 17.30 -10.99
C PHE A 206 21.71 18.21 -9.91
N ASN A 207 20.43 17.95 -9.51
CA ASN A 207 19.75 18.73 -8.48
C ASN A 207 18.68 17.93 -7.73
N GLU A 208 18.25 18.43 -6.55
CA GLU A 208 17.26 17.78 -5.68
C GLU A 208 15.89 17.59 -6.37
N GLN A 209 15.46 18.51 -7.22
CA GLN A 209 14.18 18.39 -7.93
C GLN A 209 14.20 17.21 -8.91
N GLN A 210 15.30 17.04 -9.63
CA GLN A 210 15.47 15.88 -10.52
C GLN A 210 15.56 14.58 -9.74
N GLN A 211 16.15 14.57 -8.56
CA GLN A 211 16.18 13.40 -7.69
C GLN A 211 14.77 12.99 -7.27
N VAL A 212 13.94 13.95 -6.82
CA VAL A 212 12.55 13.69 -6.42
C VAL A 212 11.72 13.17 -7.59
N LEU A 213 11.86 13.75 -8.78
CA LEU A 213 11.16 13.30 -9.98
C LEU A 213 11.56 11.87 -10.35
N ARG A 214 12.84 11.55 -10.40
CA ARG A 214 13.34 10.21 -10.70
C ARG A 214 12.87 9.18 -9.68
N LYS A 215 12.88 9.50 -8.37
CA LYS A 215 12.35 8.62 -7.32
C LYS A 215 10.89 8.24 -7.54
N ARG A 216 10.08 9.17 -8.04
CA ARG A 216 8.65 8.98 -8.26
C ARG A 216 8.32 8.32 -9.60
N ALA A 217 9.20 8.49 -10.59
CA ALA A 217 9.07 7.91 -11.93
C ALA A 217 9.55 6.45 -12.03
N ARG A 218 9.69 5.75 -10.90
CA ARG A 218 10.04 4.33 -10.89
C ARG A 218 8.94 3.47 -11.53
N PRO A 219 9.26 2.29 -12.06
CA PRO A 219 8.27 1.35 -12.55
C PRO A 219 7.20 1.04 -11.48
N LYS A 220 5.94 0.95 -11.90
CA LYS A 220 4.80 0.58 -11.04
C LYS A 220 4.65 -0.93 -11.02
N ILE A 221 4.43 -1.50 -9.84
CA ILE A 221 4.09 -2.92 -9.71
C ILE A 221 2.57 -3.03 -9.60
N LEU A 222 1.99 -3.83 -10.47
CA LEU A 222 0.58 -4.19 -10.47
C LEU A 222 0.47 -5.68 -10.19
N LEU A 223 -0.26 -6.05 -9.14
CA LEU A 223 -0.51 -7.44 -8.77
C LEU A 223 -1.85 -7.89 -9.34
N ALA A 224 -1.84 -8.95 -10.13
CA ALA A 224 -3.01 -9.70 -10.55
C ALA A 224 -3.02 -11.08 -9.88
N ARG A 225 -4.14 -11.47 -9.30
CA ARG A 225 -4.29 -12.74 -8.58
C ARG A 225 -4.96 -13.83 -9.42
N CYS A 226 -5.44 -13.46 -10.60
CA CYS A 226 -6.00 -14.37 -11.57
C CYS A 226 -5.80 -13.82 -13.00
N TYR A 227 -6.15 -14.64 -13.99
CA TYR A 227 -6.04 -14.26 -15.40
C TYR A 227 -6.92 -13.05 -15.76
N GLU A 228 -8.13 -12.99 -15.23
CA GLU A 228 -9.09 -11.93 -15.49
C GLU A 228 -8.56 -10.59 -14.99
N GLU A 229 -8.05 -10.54 -13.75
CA GLU A 229 -7.40 -9.34 -13.20
C GLU A 229 -6.17 -8.92 -14.05
N ALA A 230 -5.40 -9.90 -14.54
CA ALA A 230 -4.23 -9.61 -15.37
C ALA A 230 -4.61 -8.97 -16.71
N VAL A 231 -5.71 -9.41 -17.31
CA VAL A 231 -6.24 -8.84 -18.58
C VAL A 231 -6.78 -7.42 -18.36
N GLU A 232 -7.43 -7.17 -17.22
CA GLU A 232 -7.95 -5.83 -16.90
C GLU A 232 -6.83 -4.80 -16.65
N LEU A 233 -5.69 -5.27 -16.12
CA LEU A 233 -4.53 -4.42 -15.82
C LEU A 233 -3.59 -4.20 -17.02
N TYR A 234 -3.72 -5.01 -18.07
CA TYR A 234 -2.91 -4.94 -19.29
C TYR A 234 -3.48 -3.94 -20.30
#